data_ffde6c93f7adc24a5df411b927ad6eeb
#
_entry.id   ffde6c93f7adc24a5df411b927ad6eeb
#
_cell.length_a   1.000
_cell.length_b   1.000
_cell.length_c   1.000
_cell.angle_alpha   90.00
_cell.angle_beta   90.00
_cell.angle_gamma   90.00
#
_symmetry.space_group_name_H-M   'P 1'
#
loop_
_entity.id
_entity.type
_entity.pdbx_description
1 polymer ?
#
loop_
_entity_poly.entity_id
_entity_poly.type
_entity_poly.pdbx_seq_one_letter_code
_entity_poly.pdbx_strand_id
1 'polypeptide(L)'
;MTAVRPDALGGWIAGQRWFAGKSRRIVTVAREDGVRLGPGTLWIARVTLDDGREDRYALPLLDGPALVDGLDDPGFCRAVLDLIAREARLPGGHGQVVGTRTHAFRPGLTASSQAFSQAPRRWVR
;
A
#
# COMPACT_ATOMS: atom_id res chain seq x y z
N MET A 1 -11.57 -13.29 6.24
CA MET A 1 -10.89 -11.99 6.25
C MET A 1 -11.75 -10.98 6.97
N THR A 2 -11.17 -10.30 7.95
CA THR A 2 -11.91 -9.31 8.70
C THR A 2 -12.15 -8.09 7.81
N ALA A 3 -13.40 -7.77 7.57
CA ALA A 3 -13.75 -6.61 6.78
C ALA A 3 -13.51 -5.33 7.59
N VAL A 4 -12.64 -4.46 7.11
CA VAL A 4 -12.52 -3.12 7.65
C VAL A 4 -13.65 -2.30 7.04
N ARG A 5 -14.32 -1.52 7.86
CA ARG A 5 -15.40 -0.65 7.39
C ARG A 5 -14.85 0.32 6.34
N PRO A 6 -15.54 0.50 5.20
CA PRO A 6 -15.08 1.44 4.18
C PRO A 6 -14.88 2.86 4.68
N ASP A 7 -15.75 3.33 5.58
CA ASP A 7 -15.63 4.65 6.20
C ASP A 7 -14.40 4.76 7.09
N ALA A 8 -14.05 3.69 7.81
CA ALA A 8 -12.83 3.66 8.63
C ALA A 8 -11.58 3.75 7.75
N LEU A 9 -11.57 3.06 6.61
CA LEU A 9 -10.45 3.11 5.68
C LEU A 9 -10.30 4.50 5.08
N GLY A 10 -11.40 5.15 4.71
CA GLY A 10 -11.38 6.52 4.21
C GLY A 10 -10.79 7.50 5.21
N GLY A 11 -11.20 7.41 6.48
CA GLY A 11 -10.66 8.24 7.54
C GLY A 11 -9.18 8.01 7.79
N TRP A 12 -8.75 6.75 7.73
CA TRP A 12 -7.33 6.39 7.87
C TRP A 12 -6.50 7.01 6.74
N ILE A 13 -6.96 6.87 5.49
CA ILE A 13 -6.28 7.44 4.31
C ILE A 13 -6.17 8.95 4.43
N ALA A 14 -7.24 9.62 4.82
CA ALA A 14 -7.27 11.08 4.92
C ALA A 14 -6.26 11.62 5.93
N GLY A 15 -5.92 10.84 6.96
CA GLY A 15 -4.93 11.21 7.96
C GLY A 15 -3.48 10.96 7.55
N GLN A 16 -3.22 10.33 6.42
CA GLN A 16 -1.86 9.98 6.02
C GLN A 16 -1.16 11.13 5.32
N ARG A 17 0.15 11.23 5.54
CA ARG A 17 0.98 12.29 4.94
C ARG A 17 1.02 12.21 3.42
N TRP A 18 1.01 11.00 2.89
CA TRP A 18 1.13 10.74 1.46
C TRP A 18 -0.17 10.99 0.70
N PHE A 19 -1.29 11.21 1.39
CA PHE A 19 -2.57 11.42 0.73
C PHE A 19 -2.60 12.80 0.06
N ALA A 20 -2.80 12.82 -1.26
CA ALA A 20 -2.73 14.02 -2.07
C ALA A 20 -4.04 14.82 -2.09
N GLY A 21 -5.16 14.20 -1.73
CA GLY A 21 -6.49 14.82 -1.81
C GLY A 21 -6.97 15.52 -0.54
N LYS A 22 -6.05 16.09 0.27
CA LYS A 22 -6.39 16.62 1.60
C LYS A 22 -7.38 17.77 1.60
N SER A 23 -7.48 18.51 0.50
CA SER A 23 -8.45 19.60 0.37
C SER A 23 -9.85 19.13 0.01
N ARG A 24 -10.04 17.84 -0.22
CA ARG A 24 -11.31 17.26 -0.61
C ARG A 24 -11.72 16.15 0.34
N ARG A 25 -13.01 15.89 0.43
CA ARG A 25 -13.54 14.82 1.25
C ARG A 25 -13.58 13.53 0.44
N ILE A 26 -13.18 12.43 1.08
CA ILE A 26 -13.31 11.10 0.51
C ILE A 26 -14.77 10.65 0.61
N VAL A 27 -15.36 10.34 -0.53
CA VAL A 27 -16.75 9.84 -0.60
C VAL A 27 -16.79 8.33 -0.48
N THR A 28 -15.93 7.63 -1.26
CA THR A 28 -15.87 6.17 -1.23
C THR A 28 -14.44 5.69 -1.39
N VAL A 29 -14.16 4.50 -0.84
CA VAL A 29 -12.92 3.78 -1.07
C VAL A 29 -13.28 2.36 -1.49
N ALA A 30 -12.82 1.94 -2.66
CA ALA A 30 -13.03 0.60 -3.17
C ALA A 30 -11.69 -0.13 -3.27
N ARG A 31 -11.61 -1.32 -2.68
CA ARG A 31 -10.45 -2.20 -2.85
C ARG A 31 -10.59 -2.93 -4.18
N GLU A 32 -9.74 -2.60 -5.13
CA GLU A 32 -9.82 -3.17 -6.46
C GLU A 32 -8.97 -4.43 -6.60
N ASP A 33 -7.87 -4.51 -5.87
CA ASP A 33 -6.96 -5.64 -5.94
C ASP A 33 -6.15 -5.76 -4.66
N GLY A 34 -5.52 -6.90 -4.45
CA GLY A 34 -4.66 -7.12 -3.30
C GLY A 34 -3.67 -8.25 -3.54
N VAL A 35 -2.47 -8.08 -3.00
CA VAL A 35 -1.39 -9.06 -3.07
C VAL A 35 -0.82 -9.29 -1.67
N ARG A 36 -0.75 -10.55 -1.25
CA ARG A 36 -0.18 -10.91 0.05
C ARG A 36 1.32 -10.67 0.09
N LEU A 37 1.78 -10.03 1.15
CA LEU A 37 3.20 -9.78 1.43
C LEU A 37 3.49 -10.02 2.91
N GLY A 38 3.99 -11.19 3.24
CA GLY A 38 4.28 -11.55 4.63
C GLY A 38 3.06 -11.43 5.52
N PRO A 39 3.11 -10.67 6.63
CA PRO A 39 2.00 -10.55 7.57
C PRO A 39 0.91 -9.58 7.13
N GLY A 40 0.94 -9.09 5.90
CA GLY A 40 -0.03 -8.12 5.42
C GLY A 40 -0.39 -8.29 3.96
N THR A 41 -1.09 -7.30 3.44
CA THR A 41 -1.55 -7.26 2.06
C THR A 41 -1.27 -5.88 1.48
N LEU A 42 -0.72 -5.85 0.28
CA LEU A 42 -0.64 -4.62 -0.50
C LEU A 42 -1.93 -4.48 -1.28
N TRP A 43 -2.77 -3.55 -0.85
CA TRP A 43 -4.06 -3.28 -1.50
C TRP A 43 -3.90 -2.19 -2.55
N ILE A 44 -4.62 -2.35 -3.65
CA ILE A 44 -4.83 -1.26 -4.61
C ILE A 44 -6.23 -0.75 -4.37
N ALA A 45 -6.33 0.49 -3.94
CA ALA A 45 -7.61 1.10 -3.57
C ALA A 45 -7.92 2.29 -4.48
N ARG A 46 -9.17 2.35 -4.94
CA ARG A 46 -9.68 3.50 -5.66
C ARG A 46 -10.38 4.42 -4.66
N VAL A 47 -9.93 5.65 -4.59
CA VAL A 47 -10.48 6.67 -3.72
C VAL A 47 -11.25 7.67 -4.57
N THR A 48 -12.53 7.85 -4.28
CA THR A 48 -13.37 8.84 -4.96
C THR A 48 -13.57 10.03 -4.05
N LEU A 49 -13.27 11.21 -4.56
CA LEU A 49 -13.37 12.47 -3.83
C LEU A 49 -14.71 13.14 -4.12
N ASP A 50 -15.06 14.14 -3.30
CA ASP A 50 -16.36 14.83 -3.40
C ASP A 50 -16.54 15.67 -4.66
N ASP A 51 -15.47 15.93 -5.41
CA ASP A 51 -15.53 16.58 -6.72
C ASP A 51 -15.64 15.59 -7.89
N GLY A 52 -15.77 14.29 -7.60
CA GLY A 52 -15.85 13.23 -8.59
C GLY A 52 -14.51 12.69 -9.06
N ARG A 53 -13.41 13.29 -8.64
CA ARG A 53 -12.07 12.80 -9.00
C ARG A 53 -11.79 11.46 -8.35
N GLU A 54 -11.18 10.56 -9.10
CA GLU A 54 -10.77 9.25 -8.62
C GLU A 54 -9.26 9.10 -8.69
N ASP A 55 -8.67 8.65 -7.60
CA ASP A 55 -7.25 8.33 -7.53
C ASP A 55 -7.06 6.90 -7.02
N ARG A 56 -6.01 6.25 -7.47
CA ARG A 56 -5.63 4.92 -6.98
C ARG A 56 -4.39 5.00 -6.11
N TYR A 57 -4.45 4.30 -4.99
CA TYR A 57 -3.35 4.24 -4.03
C TYR A 57 -2.97 2.80 -3.74
N ALA A 58 -1.67 2.57 -3.55
CA ALA A 58 -1.17 1.32 -3.02
C ALA A 58 -1.13 1.43 -1.49
N LEU A 59 -1.90 0.58 -0.82
CA LEU A 59 -2.07 0.60 0.63
C LEU A 59 -1.46 -0.65 1.25
N PRO A 60 -0.26 -0.56 1.85
CA PRO A 60 0.34 -1.67 2.57
C PRO A 60 -0.28 -1.74 3.97
N LEU A 61 -1.11 -2.74 4.22
CA LEU A 61 -1.79 -2.89 5.50
C LEU A 61 -1.51 -4.27 6.09
N LEU A 62 -1.25 -4.30 7.40
CA LEU A 62 -1.16 -5.56 8.13
C LEU A 62 -2.52 -6.22 8.21
N ASP A 63 -2.52 -7.56 8.30
CA ASP A 63 -3.75 -8.30 8.53
C ASP A 63 -4.27 -8.03 9.94
N GLY A 64 -5.60 -8.05 10.09
CA GLY A 64 -6.23 -7.87 11.38
C GLY A 64 -7.30 -6.78 11.34
N PRO A 65 -7.99 -6.56 12.49
CA PRO A 65 -9.11 -5.63 12.56
C PRO A 65 -8.67 -4.17 12.59
N ALA A 66 -7.44 -3.89 13.03
CA ALA A 66 -6.91 -2.53 13.09
C ALA A 66 -6.24 -2.15 11.78
N LEU A 67 -6.35 -0.86 11.42
CA LEU A 67 -5.65 -0.31 10.27
C LEU A 67 -4.23 0.06 10.69
N VAL A 68 -3.28 -0.79 10.38
CA VAL A 68 -1.87 -0.60 10.70
C VAL A 68 -1.06 -0.61 9.41
N ASP A 69 -0.25 0.41 9.23
CA ASP A 69 0.63 0.51 8.07
C ASP A 69 1.66 -0.63 8.09
N GLY A 70 1.66 -1.44 7.03
CA GLY A 70 2.60 -2.55 6.91
C GLY A 70 4.06 -2.11 6.88
N LEU A 71 4.32 -0.88 6.43
CA LEU A 71 5.68 -0.35 6.38
C LEU A 71 6.26 -0.06 7.77
N ASP A 72 5.43 -0.08 8.81
CA ASP A 72 5.89 0.01 10.19
C ASP A 72 6.21 -1.36 10.78
N ASP A 73 5.98 -2.44 10.03
CA ASP A 73 6.24 -3.80 10.48
C ASP A 73 7.47 -4.39 9.80
N PRO A 74 8.46 -4.87 10.57
CA PRO A 74 9.68 -5.44 9.98
C PRO A 74 9.44 -6.65 9.08
N GLY A 75 8.47 -7.49 9.42
CA GLY A 75 8.13 -8.67 8.61
C GLY A 75 7.57 -8.30 7.25
N PHE A 76 6.69 -7.30 7.20
CA PHE A 76 6.15 -6.79 5.94
C PHE A 76 7.26 -6.16 5.09
N CYS A 77 8.09 -5.32 5.71
CA CYS A 77 9.21 -4.68 5.00
C CYS A 77 10.19 -5.70 4.45
N ARG A 78 10.46 -6.77 5.21
CA ARG A 78 11.34 -7.85 4.74
C ARG A 78 10.74 -8.55 3.52
N ALA A 79 9.43 -8.78 3.51
CA ALA A 79 8.75 -9.38 2.37
C ALA A 79 8.84 -8.49 1.13
N VAL A 80 8.72 -7.17 1.29
CA VAL A 80 8.89 -6.21 0.19
C VAL A 80 10.32 -6.25 -0.34
N LEU A 81 11.31 -6.23 0.55
CA LEU A 81 12.73 -6.29 0.14
C LEU A 81 13.05 -7.61 -0.56
N ASP A 82 12.49 -8.71 -0.09
CA ASP A 82 12.68 -10.02 -0.71
C ASP A 82 12.10 -10.06 -2.12
N LEU A 83 10.90 -9.49 -2.29
CA LEU A 83 10.27 -9.36 -3.60
C LEU A 83 11.16 -8.58 -4.58
N ILE A 84 11.74 -7.48 -4.12
CA ILE A 84 12.63 -6.65 -4.93
C ILE A 84 13.94 -7.39 -5.22
N ALA A 85 14.55 -8.01 -4.20
CA ALA A 85 15.82 -8.70 -4.34
C ALA A 85 15.76 -9.84 -5.35
N ARG A 86 14.65 -10.56 -5.37
CA ARG A 86 14.43 -11.68 -6.31
C ARG A 86 13.85 -11.23 -7.64
N GLU A 87 13.48 -9.97 -7.75
CA GLU A 87 12.72 -9.44 -8.88
C GLU A 87 11.51 -10.33 -9.19
N ALA A 88 10.82 -10.72 -8.14
CA ALA A 88 9.70 -11.64 -8.23
C ALA A 88 8.44 -10.95 -8.72
N ARG A 89 7.51 -11.75 -9.20
CA ARG A 89 6.19 -11.29 -9.62
C ARG A 89 5.15 -12.01 -8.78
N LEU A 90 4.24 -11.25 -8.20
CA LEU A 90 3.15 -11.79 -7.39
C LEU A 90 1.81 -11.43 -8.03
N PRO A 91 0.98 -12.40 -8.38
CA PRO A 91 -0.31 -12.12 -9.01
C PRO A 91 -1.31 -11.57 -8.00
N GLY A 92 -2.11 -10.62 -8.45
CA GLY A 92 -3.33 -10.19 -7.78
C GLY A 92 -4.54 -10.72 -8.54
N GLY A 93 -5.72 -10.22 -8.20
CA GLY A 93 -6.95 -10.58 -8.90
C GLY A 93 -7.06 -9.97 -10.30
N HIS A 94 -6.50 -8.79 -10.49
CA HIS A 94 -6.61 -8.02 -11.74
C HIS A 94 -5.26 -7.60 -12.31
N GLY A 95 -4.21 -7.73 -11.55
CA GLY A 95 -2.88 -7.30 -11.97
C GLY A 95 -1.81 -8.08 -11.24
N GLN A 96 -0.61 -7.53 -11.21
CA GLN A 96 0.50 -8.15 -10.50
C GLN A 96 1.39 -7.09 -9.87
N VAL A 97 2.08 -7.49 -8.81
CA VAL A 97 3.14 -6.69 -8.22
C VAL A 97 4.47 -7.26 -8.69
N VAL A 98 5.33 -6.40 -9.18
CA VAL A 98 6.65 -6.77 -9.71
C VAL A 98 7.72 -6.06 -8.91
N GLY A 99 8.64 -6.82 -8.34
CA GLY A 99 9.84 -6.25 -7.73
C GLY A 99 10.88 -5.94 -8.81
N THR A 100 11.46 -4.76 -8.73
CA THR A 100 12.51 -4.35 -9.66
C THR A 100 13.66 -3.75 -8.86
N ARG A 101 14.86 -4.27 -9.06
CA ARG A 101 16.05 -3.70 -8.45
C ARG A 101 16.51 -2.50 -9.24
N THR A 102 16.79 -1.41 -8.53
CA THR A 102 17.53 -0.29 -9.10
C THR A 102 19.00 -0.47 -8.80
N HIS A 103 19.86 0.31 -9.46
CA HIS A 103 21.29 0.28 -9.18
C HIS A 103 21.61 0.73 -7.74
N ALA A 104 20.69 1.41 -7.07
CA ALA A 104 20.84 1.82 -5.68
C ALA A 104 20.47 0.71 -4.68
N PHE A 105 19.79 -0.35 -5.13
CA PHE A 105 19.41 -1.45 -4.25
C PHE A 105 20.61 -2.28 -3.88
N ARG A 106 20.77 -2.56 -2.57
CA ARG A 106 21.86 -3.40 -2.05
C ARG A 106 21.27 -4.56 -1.27
N PRO A 107 21.48 -5.81 -1.70
CA PRO A 107 21.04 -6.97 -0.94
C PRO A 107 21.63 -6.94 0.47
N GLY A 108 20.82 -7.33 1.46
CA GLY A 108 21.23 -7.35 2.85
C GLY A 108 20.97 -6.07 3.63
N LEU A 109 20.44 -5.02 3.01
CA LEU A 109 20.01 -3.84 3.75
C LEU A 109 18.86 -4.20 4.68
N THR A 110 18.89 -3.61 5.87
CA THR A 110 17.75 -3.71 6.79
C THR A 110 16.65 -2.78 6.32
N ALA A 111 15.43 -3.30 6.29
CA ALA A 111 14.27 -2.47 5.93
C ALA A 111 14.06 -1.37 6.97
N SER A 112 13.84 -0.17 6.50
CA SER A 112 13.53 0.99 7.33
C SER A 112 12.14 1.50 6.95
N SER A 113 11.23 1.55 7.91
CA SER A 113 9.90 2.09 7.69
C SER A 113 9.96 3.56 7.24
N GLN A 114 10.93 4.30 7.73
CA GLN A 114 11.09 5.70 7.36
C GLN A 114 11.43 5.86 5.88
N ALA A 115 12.29 5.01 5.33
CA ALA A 115 12.65 5.05 3.92
C ALA A 115 11.43 4.78 3.03
N PHE A 116 10.60 3.83 3.41
CA PHE A 116 9.39 3.50 2.66
C PHE A 116 8.30 4.55 2.82
N SER A 117 8.15 5.13 4.01
CA SER A 117 7.08 6.10 4.28
C SER A 117 7.25 7.40 3.50
N GLN A 118 8.45 7.70 3.02
CA GLN A 118 8.71 8.86 2.18
C GLN A 118 8.41 8.62 0.70
N ALA A 119 8.29 7.36 0.29
CA ALA A 119 8.01 7.02 -1.10
C ALA A 119 6.56 7.37 -1.46
N PRO A 120 6.32 7.89 -2.67
CA PRO A 120 4.96 8.08 -3.14
C PRO A 120 4.23 6.74 -3.20
N ARG A 121 3.00 6.71 -2.68
CA ARG A 121 2.18 5.49 -2.67
C ARG A 121 1.11 5.50 -3.74
N ARG A 122 1.04 6.58 -4.51
CA ARG A 122 0.08 6.68 -5.58
C ARG A 122 0.37 5.60 -6.61
N TRP A 123 -0.66 4.82 -6.94
CA TRP A 123 -0.53 3.77 -7.93
C TRP A 123 -0.47 4.38 -9.33
N VAL A 124 0.58 4.04 -10.06
CA VAL A 124 0.73 4.44 -11.46
C VAL A 124 0.84 3.16 -12.27
N ARG A 125 0.00 3.04 -13.25
CA ARG A 125 0.05 1.92 -14.18
C ARG A 125 1.27 2.01 -15.11
#